data_c34e80da4d813158b6142eff611b0de8
#
_entry.id   c34e80da4d813158b6142eff611b0de8
#
_cell.length_a   1.000
_cell.length_b   1.000
_cell.length_c   1.000
_cell.angle_alpha   90.00
_cell.angle_beta   90.00
_cell.angle_gamma   90.00
#
_symmetry.space_group_name_H-M   'P 1'
#
loop_
_entity.id
_entity.type
_entity.pdbx_description
1 polymer ?
#
loop_
_entity_poly.entity_id
_entity_poly.type
_entity_poly.pdbx_seq_one_letter_code
_entity_poly.pdbx_strand_id
1 'polypeptide(L)'
;MSEIKIXEAVVIGKGGDRELKADILRPANQSGLVPGILILPGGGFRNADRTPLTERYGRAMANQGYVCVNGEYRTMGEAPWPAQIQDVKAEIRWMRANSADLGIDPDLIVVAGKSAGGLLALVAAGSSHVKEFDGDGGNPGVSSRVAAVVGMSPVSDITDRXVDPDFEPLFGKNPTADLVRAANAITYANKDYPPALFFHGTSDTRVHHSTTMRMYEALEQAGVPVDLHLFAGEDHFFDREPHFYKATTDSIAIFLSRYVPLREPVAAX
;
A
#
# COMPACT_ATOMS: atom_id res chain seq x y z
N MET A 1 22.08 -14.15 6.87
CA MET A 1 20.78 -13.73 6.32
C MET A 1 19.78 -14.86 6.49
N SER A 2 18.59 -14.55 7.00
CA SER A 2 17.56 -15.59 7.15
C SER A 2 17.06 -16.01 5.78
N GLU A 3 16.69 -17.28 5.67
CA GLU A 3 16.15 -17.83 4.44
C GLU A 3 14.73 -17.30 4.22
N ILE A 4 14.40 -17.05 2.95
CA ILE A 4 13.08 -16.55 2.55
C ILE A 4 12.45 -17.56 1.60
N LYS A 5 11.17 -17.88 1.80
CA LYS A 5 10.37 -18.66 0.86
C LYS A 5 9.61 -17.69 -0.05
N ILE A 6 9.62 -18.01 -1.33
CA ILE A 6 8.96 -17.17 -2.34
C ILE A 6 7.98 -17.99 -3.14
N UNK A 7 6.79 -17.52 -3.34
CA UNK A 7 5.91 -17.97 -3.97
C UNK A 7 5.64 -17.04 -4.89
N GLU A 8 5.77 -17.28 -6.21
CA GLU A 8 5.59 -16.36 -7.34
C GLU A 8 4.23 -16.52 -8.01
N ALA A 9 3.65 -15.42 -8.46
CA ALA A 9 2.45 -15.37 -9.29
C ALA A 9 1.26 -16.12 -8.68
N VAL A 10 1.09 -15.97 -7.39
CA VAL A 10 -0.05 -16.58 -6.68
C VAL A 10 -1.30 -15.75 -6.98
N VAL A 11 -2.40 -16.40 -7.35
CA VAL A 11 -3.66 -15.69 -7.62
C VAL A 11 -4.27 -15.30 -6.28
N ILE A 12 -4.48 -14.00 -6.07
CA ILE A 12 -4.99 -13.48 -4.80
C ILE A 12 -6.30 -12.70 -4.94
N GLY A 13 -6.90 -12.73 -6.12
CA GLY A 13 -8.18 -12.07 -6.35
C GLY A 13 -8.47 -11.98 -7.82
N LYS A 14 -9.59 -11.33 -8.13
CA LYS A 14 -10.00 -11.09 -9.51
C LYS A 14 -10.40 -9.64 -9.69
N GLY A 15 -10.02 -9.07 -10.83
CA GLY A 15 -10.52 -7.78 -11.26
C GLY A 15 -11.30 -8.01 -12.55
N GLY A 16 -12.64 -8.03 -12.48
CA GLY A 16 -13.40 -8.49 -13.60
C GLY A 16 -13.06 -9.94 -13.89
N ASP A 17 -12.66 -10.24 -15.11
CA ASP A 17 -12.22 -11.59 -15.49
C ASP A 17 -10.71 -11.79 -15.34
N ARG A 18 -10.00 -10.76 -14.95
CA ARG A 18 -8.54 -10.77 -14.87
C ARG A 18 -8.11 -11.29 -13.50
N GLU A 19 -7.29 -12.32 -13.47
CA GLU A 19 -6.68 -12.80 -12.23
C GLU A 19 -5.67 -11.78 -11.73
N LEU A 20 -5.73 -11.48 -10.44
CA LEU A 20 -4.76 -10.61 -9.78
C LEU A 20 -3.73 -11.48 -9.11
N LYS A 21 -2.47 -11.25 -9.41
CA LYS A 21 -1.39 -12.11 -8.94
C LYS A 21 -0.45 -11.35 -8.02
N ALA A 22 0.18 -12.09 -7.12
CA ALA A 22 1.16 -11.54 -6.21
C ALA A 22 2.34 -12.48 -6.07
N ASP A 23 3.49 -11.89 -5.73
CA ASP A 23 4.62 -12.66 -5.24
C ASP A 23 4.61 -12.58 -3.72
N ILE A 24 4.68 -13.73 -3.08
CA ILE A 24 4.57 -13.80 -1.62
C ILE A 24 5.92 -14.23 -1.06
N LEU A 25 6.48 -13.40 -0.19
CA LEU A 25 7.76 -13.65 0.45
C LEU A 25 7.53 -13.78 1.95
N ARG A 26 8.07 -14.85 2.52
CA ARG A 26 7.90 -15.07 3.95
C ARG A 26 9.17 -15.68 4.53
N PRO A 27 9.43 -15.44 5.84
CA PRO A 27 10.57 -16.08 6.49
C PRO A 27 10.41 -17.60 6.46
N ALA A 28 11.48 -18.32 6.09
CA ALA A 28 11.41 -19.78 6.01
C ALA A 28 11.22 -20.43 7.39
N ASN A 29 11.78 -19.78 8.42
CA ASN A 29 11.73 -20.31 9.80
C ASN A 29 10.74 -19.55 10.66
N GLN A 30 9.62 -19.17 10.09
CA GLN A 30 8.60 -18.44 10.81
C GLN A 30 7.98 -19.29 11.90
N SER A 31 7.94 -18.75 13.12
CA SER A 31 7.29 -19.41 14.24
C SER A 31 6.15 -18.51 14.73
N GLY A 32 4.91 -18.96 14.51
CA GLY A 32 3.73 -18.20 14.90
C GLY A 32 3.33 -17.17 13.85
N LEU A 33 2.34 -16.35 14.20
CA LEU A 33 1.76 -15.38 13.29
C LEU A 33 2.54 -14.07 13.36
N VAL A 34 2.73 -13.44 12.20
CA VAL A 34 3.44 -12.15 12.09
C VAL A 34 2.59 -11.19 11.29
N PRO A 35 2.89 -9.89 11.32
CA PRO A 35 2.17 -8.96 10.44
C PRO A 35 2.40 -9.28 8.97
N GLY A 36 1.37 -9.01 8.16
CA GLY A 36 1.48 -9.13 6.71
C GLY A 36 1.47 -7.76 6.08
N ILE A 37 2.27 -7.58 5.03
CA ILE A 37 2.38 -6.31 4.32
C ILE A 37 2.01 -6.52 2.86
N LEU A 38 0.94 -5.85 2.42
CA LEU A 38 0.61 -5.78 1.00
C LEU A 38 1.39 -4.62 0.40
N ILE A 39 2.20 -4.89 -0.61
CA ILE A 39 3.05 -3.88 -1.24
C ILE A 39 2.56 -3.66 -2.67
N LEU A 40 2.26 -2.40 -3.02
CA LEU A 40 1.64 -2.03 -4.29
C LEU A 40 2.59 -1.20 -5.14
N PRO A 41 2.77 -1.58 -6.41
CA PRO A 41 3.73 -0.89 -7.27
C PRO A 41 3.21 0.44 -7.79
N GLY A 42 4.12 1.30 -8.22
CA GLY A 42 3.80 2.48 -8.99
C GLY A 42 3.71 2.13 -10.48
N GLY A 43 3.64 3.17 -11.31
CA GLY A 43 3.58 3.01 -12.76
C GLY A 43 2.59 3.96 -13.42
N GLY A 44 2.17 5.01 -12.72
CA GLY A 44 1.30 6.03 -13.29
C GLY A 44 -0.07 5.53 -13.67
N PHE A 45 -0.53 4.45 -13.06
CA PHE A 45 -1.78 3.77 -13.40
C PHE A 45 -1.77 3.18 -14.82
N ARG A 46 -0.63 3.25 -15.53
CA ARG A 46 -0.45 2.62 -16.83
C ARG A 46 0.18 1.25 -16.73
N ASN A 47 0.82 1.00 -15.60
CA ASN A 47 1.63 -0.17 -15.33
C ASN A 47 1.47 -0.52 -13.86
N ALA A 48 1.51 -1.79 -13.54
CA ALA A 48 1.45 -2.24 -12.14
C ALA A 48 2.34 -3.48 -11.98
N ASP A 49 3.58 -3.38 -12.46
CA ASP A 49 4.55 -4.46 -12.38
C ASP A 49 5.03 -4.61 -10.93
N ARG A 50 4.73 -5.74 -10.33
CA ARG A 50 5.07 -6.00 -8.93
C ARG A 50 6.54 -6.34 -8.72
N THR A 51 7.27 -6.70 -9.78
CA THR A 51 8.60 -7.27 -9.66
C THR A 51 9.63 -6.34 -8.99
N PRO A 52 9.73 -5.06 -9.40
CA PRO A 52 10.76 -4.21 -8.77
C PRO A 52 10.58 -4.06 -7.26
N LEU A 53 9.36 -3.93 -6.78
CA LEU A 53 9.14 -3.77 -5.33
C LEU A 53 9.24 -5.10 -4.59
N THR A 54 8.98 -6.23 -5.28
CA THR A 54 9.24 -7.54 -4.71
C THR A 54 10.73 -7.68 -4.37
N GLU A 55 11.59 -7.32 -5.32
CA GLU A 55 13.03 -7.45 -5.11
C GLU A 55 13.57 -6.44 -4.11
N ARG A 56 12.95 -5.27 -4.05
CA ARG A 56 13.43 -4.22 -3.16
C ARG A 56 12.81 -4.33 -1.77
N TYR A 57 11.53 -4.05 -1.67
CA TYR A 57 10.87 -3.96 -0.36
C TYR A 57 10.41 -5.32 0.17
N GLY A 58 9.95 -6.19 -0.73
CA GLY A 58 9.48 -7.51 -0.30
C GLY A 58 10.58 -8.31 0.38
N ARG A 59 11.76 -8.37 -0.23
CA ARG A 59 12.89 -9.10 0.35
C ARG A 59 13.36 -8.47 1.66
N ALA A 60 13.45 -7.13 1.68
CA ALA A 60 13.93 -6.43 2.87
C ALA A 60 13.03 -6.69 4.07
N MET A 61 11.71 -6.60 3.86
CA MET A 61 10.78 -6.75 4.97
C MET A 61 10.61 -8.22 5.37
N ALA A 62 10.69 -9.14 4.42
CA ALA A 62 10.66 -10.58 4.76
C ALA A 62 11.91 -10.95 5.59
N ASN A 63 13.05 -10.37 5.26
CA ASN A 63 14.27 -10.57 6.07
C ASN A 63 14.12 -10.01 7.48
N GLN A 64 13.22 -9.05 7.67
CA GLN A 64 12.93 -8.49 8.99
C GLN A 64 11.87 -9.29 9.77
N GLY A 65 11.29 -10.32 9.14
CA GLY A 65 10.35 -11.18 9.83
C GLY A 65 8.90 -11.03 9.41
N TYR A 66 8.61 -10.21 8.40
CA TYR A 66 7.24 -9.97 7.95
C TYR A 66 6.88 -10.87 6.77
N VAL A 67 5.59 -11.15 6.61
CA VAL A 67 5.10 -11.81 5.39
C VAL A 67 4.71 -10.71 4.41
N CYS A 68 5.31 -10.72 3.22
CA CYS A 68 5.08 -9.68 2.22
C CYS A 68 4.32 -10.24 1.03
N VAL A 69 3.23 -9.58 0.67
CA VAL A 69 2.42 -9.91 -0.49
C VAL A 69 2.60 -8.75 -1.47
N ASN A 70 3.36 -9.00 -2.53
CA ASN A 70 3.64 -7.98 -3.53
C ASN A 70 2.61 -8.13 -4.64
N GLY A 71 1.60 -7.28 -4.61
CA GLY A 71 0.44 -7.40 -5.49
C GLY A 71 0.50 -6.53 -6.73
N GLU A 72 -0.57 -6.58 -7.48
CA GLU A 72 -0.77 -5.79 -8.69
C GLU A 72 -2.22 -5.36 -8.70
N TYR A 73 -2.60 -4.55 -9.68
CA TYR A 73 -3.97 -4.08 -9.81
C TYR A 73 -4.21 -3.74 -11.27
N ARG A 74 -5.48 -3.67 -11.67
CA ARG A 74 -5.80 -3.30 -13.05
C ARG A 74 -5.30 -1.89 -13.33
N THR A 75 -4.73 -1.72 -14.51
CA THR A 75 -4.28 -0.40 -14.95
C THR A 75 -5.45 0.36 -15.56
N MET A 76 -5.25 1.66 -15.82
CA MET A 76 -6.33 2.46 -16.43
C MET A 76 -6.59 2.03 -17.87
N GLY A 77 -5.65 1.35 -18.51
CA GLY A 77 -5.90 0.75 -19.82
C GLY A 77 -6.80 -0.48 -19.75
N GLU A 78 -6.94 -1.09 -18.59
CA GLU A 78 -7.79 -2.25 -18.39
C GLU A 78 -9.18 -1.87 -17.91
N ALA A 79 -9.28 -0.87 -17.02
CA ALA A 79 -10.56 -0.48 -16.46
C ALA A 79 -10.44 0.90 -15.80
N PRO A 80 -11.52 1.69 -15.78
CA PRO A 80 -11.48 2.99 -15.10
C PRO A 80 -11.64 2.86 -13.59
N TRP A 81 -11.37 3.94 -12.88
CA TRP A 81 -11.65 4.05 -11.45
C TRP A 81 -13.13 3.73 -11.20
N PRO A 82 -13.52 2.95 -10.20
CA PRO A 82 -12.72 2.53 -9.03
C PRO A 82 -12.14 1.12 -9.13
N ALA A 83 -11.90 0.60 -10.32
CA ALA A 83 -11.37 -0.75 -10.48
C ALA A 83 -10.11 -0.98 -9.65
N GLN A 84 -9.22 0.01 -9.64
CA GLN A 84 -7.92 -0.12 -8.97
C GLN A 84 -8.07 -0.30 -7.47
N ILE A 85 -8.89 0.53 -6.84
CA ILE A 85 -9.08 0.41 -5.39
C ILE A 85 -9.89 -0.85 -5.04
N GLN A 86 -10.81 -1.26 -5.91
CA GLN A 86 -11.53 -2.52 -5.72
C GLN A 86 -10.56 -3.70 -5.71
N ASP A 87 -9.58 -3.69 -6.60
CA ASP A 87 -8.58 -4.75 -6.66
C ASP A 87 -7.76 -4.80 -5.37
N VAL A 88 -7.31 -3.63 -4.89
CA VAL A 88 -6.51 -3.58 -3.68
C VAL A 88 -7.30 -4.09 -2.48
N LYS A 89 -8.56 -3.69 -2.36
CA LYS A 89 -9.36 -4.16 -1.23
C LYS A 89 -9.63 -5.67 -1.32
N ALA A 90 -9.76 -6.20 -2.54
CA ALA A 90 -9.88 -7.65 -2.71
C ALA A 90 -8.61 -8.36 -2.23
N GLU A 91 -7.45 -7.78 -2.50
CA GLU A 91 -6.18 -8.37 -2.06
C GLU A 91 -6.05 -8.34 -0.55
N ILE A 92 -6.48 -7.27 0.09
CA ILE A 92 -6.47 -7.20 1.56
C ILE A 92 -7.41 -8.27 2.14
N ARG A 93 -8.60 -8.43 1.55
CA ARG A 93 -9.55 -9.46 2.00
C ARG A 93 -8.95 -10.86 1.84
N TRP A 94 -8.25 -11.08 0.71
CA TRP A 94 -7.61 -12.38 0.47
C TRP A 94 -6.55 -12.67 1.54
N MET A 95 -5.74 -11.67 1.88
CA MET A 95 -4.73 -11.87 2.92
C MET A 95 -5.37 -12.25 4.25
N ARG A 96 -6.46 -11.59 4.60
CA ARG A 96 -7.14 -11.89 5.88
C ARG A 96 -7.80 -13.26 5.84
N ALA A 97 -8.47 -13.59 4.74
CA ALA A 97 -9.14 -14.88 4.61
C ALA A 97 -8.16 -16.05 4.64
N ASN A 98 -6.93 -15.84 4.17
CA ASN A 98 -5.90 -16.86 4.09
C ASN A 98 -4.80 -16.66 5.12
N SER A 99 -5.06 -15.87 6.15
CA SER A 99 -4.03 -15.44 7.09
C SER A 99 -3.38 -16.62 7.83
N ALA A 100 -4.18 -17.61 8.22
CA ALA A 100 -3.62 -18.77 8.93
C ALA A 100 -2.60 -19.52 8.06
N ASP A 101 -2.94 -19.78 6.81
CA ASP A 101 -2.04 -20.51 5.90
C ASP A 101 -0.79 -19.69 5.58
N LEU A 102 -0.92 -18.36 5.54
CA LEU A 102 0.20 -17.47 5.24
C LEU A 102 1.06 -17.18 6.47
N GLY A 103 0.58 -17.53 7.66
CA GLY A 103 1.27 -17.18 8.89
C GLY A 103 1.11 -15.71 9.25
N ILE A 104 0.03 -15.10 8.83
CA ILE A 104 -0.25 -13.68 9.08
C ILE A 104 -1.25 -13.56 10.22
N ASP A 105 -0.96 -12.64 11.15
CA ASP A 105 -1.95 -12.25 12.15
C ASP A 105 -3.04 -11.42 11.43
N PRO A 106 -4.29 -11.88 11.41
CA PRO A 106 -5.32 -11.16 10.65
C PRO A 106 -5.62 -9.77 11.17
N ASP A 107 -5.23 -9.44 12.39
CA ASP A 107 -5.40 -8.10 12.92
C ASP A 107 -4.24 -7.18 12.59
N LEU A 108 -3.16 -7.71 11.99
CA LEU A 108 -1.94 -6.95 11.74
C LEU A 108 -1.59 -6.97 10.25
N ILE A 109 -2.51 -6.49 9.42
CA ILE A 109 -2.27 -6.34 7.98
C ILE A 109 -1.95 -4.88 7.71
N VAL A 110 -0.87 -4.66 6.97
CA VAL A 110 -0.37 -3.34 6.60
C VAL A 110 -0.44 -3.21 5.08
N VAL A 111 -0.77 -2.02 4.59
CA VAL A 111 -0.69 -1.75 3.15
C VAL A 111 0.38 -0.71 2.90
N ALA A 112 1.22 -0.95 1.90
CA ALA A 112 2.31 -0.05 1.52
C ALA A 112 2.26 0.15 0.02
N GLY A 113 2.61 1.34 -0.45
CA GLY A 113 2.59 1.57 -1.88
C GLY A 113 3.49 2.69 -2.33
N LYS A 114 3.93 2.59 -3.57
CA LYS A 114 4.80 3.55 -4.22
C LYS A 114 4.00 4.34 -5.26
N SER A 115 4.08 5.67 -5.23
CA SER A 115 3.53 6.55 -6.26
C SER A 115 2.03 6.29 -6.47
N ALA A 116 1.59 5.80 -7.64
CA ALA A 116 0.19 5.45 -7.88
C ALA A 116 -0.28 4.38 -6.90
N GLY A 117 0.57 3.38 -6.63
CA GLY A 117 0.28 2.39 -5.60
C GLY A 117 0.19 3.01 -4.22
N GLY A 118 0.91 4.12 -4.01
CA GLY A 118 0.79 4.89 -2.78
C GLY A 118 -0.59 5.51 -2.60
N LEU A 119 -1.17 6.04 -3.68
CA LEU A 119 -2.54 6.53 -3.59
C LEU A 119 -3.49 5.40 -3.18
N LEU A 120 -3.33 4.25 -3.83
CA LEU A 120 -4.22 3.13 -3.55
C LEU A 120 -4.07 2.65 -2.11
N ALA A 121 -2.83 2.62 -1.61
CA ALA A 121 -2.59 2.26 -0.21
C ALA A 121 -3.27 3.24 0.74
N LEU A 122 -3.11 4.55 0.48
CA LEU A 122 -3.67 5.57 1.35
C LEU A 122 -5.20 5.57 1.34
N VAL A 123 -5.80 5.39 0.15
CA VAL A 123 -7.26 5.34 0.05
C VAL A 123 -7.78 4.05 0.69
N ALA A 124 -7.12 2.92 0.45
CA ALA A 124 -7.55 1.66 1.06
C ALA A 124 -7.54 1.75 2.59
N ALA A 125 -6.50 2.40 3.15
CA ALA A 125 -6.35 2.50 4.60
C ALA A 125 -7.51 3.24 5.26
N GLY A 126 -8.15 4.18 4.56
CA GLY A 126 -9.22 4.98 5.14
C GLY A 126 -10.61 4.68 4.62
N SER A 127 -10.77 3.74 3.69
CA SER A 127 -12.04 3.54 3.01
C SER A 127 -12.63 2.15 3.20
N SER A 128 -12.30 1.47 4.30
CA SER A 128 -12.87 0.14 4.54
C SER A 128 -14.39 0.17 4.61
N HIS A 129 -14.96 1.31 4.98
CA HIS A 129 -16.41 1.50 5.09
C HIS A 129 -17.08 1.88 3.76
N VAL A 130 -16.31 2.14 2.70
CA VAL A 130 -16.88 2.61 1.42
C VAL A 130 -17.22 1.40 0.57
N LYS A 131 -18.50 1.09 0.51
CA LYS A 131 -18.99 -0.15 -0.13
C LYS A 131 -18.74 -0.17 -1.63
N GLU A 132 -18.77 0.99 -2.28
CA GLU A 132 -18.50 1.08 -3.72
C GLU A 132 -17.12 0.53 -4.06
N PHE A 133 -16.17 0.62 -3.12
CA PHE A 133 -14.80 0.16 -3.33
C PHE A 133 -14.60 -1.32 -3.00
N ASP A 134 -15.64 -2.02 -2.52
CA ASP A 134 -15.49 -3.44 -2.19
C ASP A 134 -15.29 -4.30 -3.44
N GLY A 135 -16.04 -4.01 -4.49
CA GLY A 135 -15.96 -4.80 -5.69
C GLY A 135 -16.40 -6.25 -5.46
N ASP A 136 -16.10 -7.08 -6.45
CA ASP A 136 -16.48 -8.50 -6.39
C ASP A 136 -15.26 -9.41 -6.64
N GLY A 137 -14.10 -8.95 -6.24
CA GLY A 137 -12.83 -9.66 -6.49
C GLY A 137 -12.53 -10.84 -5.59
N GLY A 138 -13.42 -11.15 -4.68
CA GLY A 138 -13.28 -12.33 -3.82
C GLY A 138 -13.51 -12.04 -2.36
N ASN A 139 -13.78 -13.09 -1.63
CA ASN A 139 -13.95 -13.08 -0.17
C ASN A 139 -14.91 -12.02 0.32
N PRO A 140 -16.16 -12.03 -0.19
CA PRO A 140 -17.14 -11.01 0.21
C PRO A 140 -17.41 -11.11 1.71
N GLY A 141 -17.58 -9.95 2.33
CA GLY A 141 -17.86 -9.87 3.76
C GLY A 141 -16.65 -9.91 4.66
N VAL A 142 -15.48 -10.28 4.13
CA VAL A 142 -14.23 -10.20 4.90
C VAL A 142 -13.81 -8.73 4.97
N SER A 143 -13.27 -8.31 6.12
CA SER A 143 -12.90 -6.91 6.32
C SER A 143 -11.67 -6.52 5.48
N SER A 144 -11.68 -5.30 4.96
CA SER A 144 -10.52 -4.72 4.28
C SER A 144 -9.78 -3.71 5.17
N ARG A 145 -10.05 -3.70 6.48
CA ARG A 145 -9.35 -2.79 7.40
C ARG A 145 -7.88 -3.16 7.50
N VAL A 146 -7.04 -2.14 7.68
CA VAL A 146 -5.60 -2.36 7.87
C VAL A 146 -5.14 -1.69 9.15
N ALA A 147 -4.03 -2.19 9.70
CA ALA A 147 -3.49 -1.73 10.97
C ALA A 147 -2.54 -0.54 10.80
N ALA A 148 -1.98 -0.34 9.61
CA ALA A 148 -1.07 0.77 9.32
C ALA A 148 -0.91 0.91 7.82
N VAL A 149 -0.37 2.07 7.39
CA VAL A 149 -0.15 2.32 5.96
C VAL A 149 1.20 3.01 5.77
N VAL A 150 1.88 2.65 4.67
CA VAL A 150 3.17 3.26 4.30
C VAL A 150 3.04 3.80 2.87
N GLY A 151 3.36 5.08 2.69
CA GLY A 151 3.37 5.71 1.37
C GLY A 151 4.76 6.17 0.99
N MET A 152 5.26 5.65 -0.13
CA MET A 152 6.57 6.01 -0.67
C MET A 152 6.37 6.87 -1.91
N SER A 153 6.68 8.16 -1.83
CA SER A 153 6.37 9.14 -2.87
C SER A 153 4.91 8.99 -3.34
N PRO A 154 3.96 8.94 -2.42
CA PRO A 154 2.59 8.61 -2.82
C PRO A 154 1.92 9.76 -3.56
N VAL A 155 1.01 9.42 -4.48
CA VAL A 155 0.11 10.40 -5.06
C VAL A 155 -1.00 10.64 -4.02
N SER A 156 -0.82 11.63 -3.17
CA SER A 156 -1.78 11.88 -2.08
C SER A 156 -2.94 12.77 -2.51
N ASP A 157 -2.75 13.50 -3.60
CA ASP A 157 -3.74 14.46 -4.10
C ASP A 157 -3.88 14.28 -5.60
N ILE A 158 -5.09 13.91 -6.05
CA ILE A 158 -5.35 13.67 -7.46
C ILE A 158 -5.87 14.90 -8.20
N THR A 159 -5.92 16.07 -7.55
CA THR A 159 -6.53 17.26 -8.15
C THR A 159 -5.94 17.56 -9.53
N ASP A 160 -4.62 17.54 -9.66
CA ASP A 160 -3.98 17.79 -10.95
C ASP A 160 -4.28 16.69 -11.96
N ARG A 161 -4.42 15.49 -11.51
CA ARG A 161 -4.69 14.35 -12.38
C ARG A 161 -6.12 14.27 -12.86
N UNK A 162 -6.80 14.71 -12.17
CA UNK A 162 -8.08 14.76 -12.49
C UNK A 162 -8.35 15.53 -13.64
N VAL A 163 -7.62 16.62 -13.88
CA VAL A 163 -7.79 17.51 -15.07
C VAL A 163 -6.80 17.19 -16.19
N ASP A 164 -5.82 16.34 -15.98
CA ASP A 164 -4.82 15.98 -16.98
C ASP A 164 -5.43 15.00 -17.98
N PRO A 165 -5.42 15.32 -19.29
CA PRO A 165 -5.99 14.40 -20.29
C PRO A 165 -5.37 13.00 -20.30
N ASP A 166 -4.13 12.87 -19.82
CA ASP A 166 -3.48 11.57 -19.76
C ASP A 166 -4.21 10.62 -18.81
N PHE A 167 -4.96 11.14 -17.83
CA PHE A 167 -5.69 10.33 -16.86
C PHE A 167 -7.18 10.21 -17.18
N GLU A 168 -7.59 10.62 -18.39
CA GLU A 168 -8.97 10.46 -18.83
C GLU A 168 -9.42 9.00 -18.82
N PRO A 169 -8.57 8.02 -19.21
CA PRO A 169 -9.00 6.63 -19.11
C PRO A 169 -9.29 6.18 -17.68
N LEU A 170 -8.70 6.86 -16.70
CA LEU A 170 -8.90 6.51 -15.29
C LEU A 170 -10.11 7.22 -14.69
N PHE A 171 -10.17 8.53 -14.83
CA PHE A 171 -11.16 9.35 -14.12
C PHE A 171 -12.30 9.87 -15.00
N GLY A 172 -12.23 9.63 -16.31
CA GLY A 172 -13.20 10.19 -17.23
C GLY A 172 -12.83 11.60 -17.68
N LYS A 173 -13.51 12.08 -18.70
CA LYS A 173 -13.23 13.39 -19.27
C LYS A 173 -13.63 14.52 -18.32
N ASN A 174 -14.75 14.36 -17.62
CA ASN A 174 -15.27 15.36 -16.69
C ASN A 174 -15.63 14.65 -15.39
N PRO A 175 -14.64 14.35 -14.53
CA PRO A 175 -14.92 13.62 -13.29
C PRO A 175 -15.83 14.45 -12.38
N THR A 176 -16.79 13.78 -11.76
CA THR A 176 -17.70 14.46 -10.83
C THR A 176 -16.96 14.83 -9.56
N ALA A 177 -17.49 15.83 -8.85
CA ALA A 177 -16.93 16.21 -7.55
C ALA A 177 -16.96 15.04 -6.58
N ASP A 178 -17.99 14.21 -6.63
CA ASP A 178 -18.06 13.03 -5.75
C ASP A 178 -16.97 12.01 -6.05
N LEU A 179 -16.69 11.77 -7.33
CA LEU A 179 -15.62 10.87 -7.72
C LEU A 179 -14.27 11.38 -7.21
N VAL A 180 -14.01 12.67 -7.45
CA VAL A 180 -12.74 13.29 -7.05
C VAL A 180 -12.55 13.19 -5.53
N ARG A 181 -13.61 13.49 -4.79
CA ARG A 181 -13.56 13.43 -3.33
C ARG A 181 -13.29 12.00 -2.86
N ALA A 182 -13.98 11.02 -3.43
CA ALA A 182 -13.84 9.62 -3.02
C ALA A 182 -12.47 9.04 -3.36
N ALA A 183 -11.85 9.53 -4.42
CA ALA A 183 -10.55 9.02 -4.87
C ALA A 183 -9.36 9.73 -4.23
N ASN A 184 -9.60 10.79 -3.47
CA ASN A 184 -8.52 11.57 -2.87
C ASN A 184 -8.22 11.07 -1.45
N ALA A 185 -6.92 10.90 -1.17
CA ALA A 185 -6.49 10.35 0.12
C ALA A 185 -6.91 11.24 1.29
N ILE A 186 -6.83 12.57 1.10
CA ILE A 186 -7.09 13.51 2.19
C ILE A 186 -8.55 13.44 2.67
N THR A 187 -9.45 12.95 1.83
CA THR A 187 -10.85 12.75 2.21
C THR A 187 -10.97 11.87 3.46
N TYR A 188 -10.04 10.93 3.64
CA TYR A 188 -10.11 9.94 4.70
C TYR A 188 -9.22 10.27 5.89
N ALA A 189 -8.62 11.47 5.91
CA ALA A 189 -7.71 11.88 6.99
C ALA A 189 -8.52 12.35 8.19
N ASN A 190 -9.02 11.39 8.97
CA ASN A 190 -9.79 11.67 10.17
C ASN A 190 -9.27 10.77 11.30
N LYS A 191 -9.87 10.91 12.48
CA LYS A 191 -9.39 10.24 13.70
C LYS A 191 -9.38 8.71 13.60
N ASP A 192 -10.12 8.14 12.67
CA ASP A 192 -10.22 6.69 12.52
C ASP A 192 -9.19 6.10 11.57
N TYR A 193 -8.37 6.96 10.95
CA TYR A 193 -7.34 6.52 10.02
C TYR A 193 -6.24 5.77 10.79
N PRO A 194 -5.66 4.70 10.23
CA PRO A 194 -4.60 3.98 10.95
C PRO A 194 -3.28 4.74 10.96
N PRO A 195 -2.34 4.36 11.84
CA PRO A 195 -1.01 4.98 11.81
C PRO A 195 -0.40 4.94 10.43
N ALA A 196 0.31 6.01 10.07
CA ALA A 196 0.81 6.21 8.71
C ALA A 196 2.27 6.65 8.70
N LEU A 197 2.98 6.25 7.66
CA LEU A 197 4.40 6.59 7.47
C LEU A 197 4.59 7.03 6.02
N PHE A 198 5.23 8.19 5.83
CA PHE A 198 5.44 8.73 4.48
C PHE A 198 6.91 9.03 4.22
N PHE A 199 7.31 8.83 2.96
CA PHE A 199 8.63 9.22 2.46
C PHE A 199 8.45 10.04 1.18
N HIS A 200 9.24 11.11 1.03
CA HIS A 200 9.17 11.92 -0.19
C HIS A 200 10.48 12.67 -0.40
N GLY A 201 10.90 12.77 -1.64
CA GLY A 201 12.05 13.58 -2.01
C GLY A 201 11.63 15.00 -2.33
N THR A 202 12.40 16.01 -1.89
CA THR A 202 11.97 17.40 -2.06
C THR A 202 12.19 17.93 -3.49
N SER A 203 12.89 17.18 -4.35
CA SER A 203 13.04 17.54 -5.76
C SER A 203 12.20 16.65 -6.68
N ASP A 204 11.20 15.97 -6.14
CA ASP A 204 10.29 15.14 -6.91
C ASP A 204 9.44 16.05 -7.83
N THR A 205 9.62 15.86 -9.15
CA THR A 205 8.88 16.65 -10.15
C THR A 205 7.69 15.90 -10.71
N ARG A 206 7.53 14.62 -10.37
CA ARG A 206 6.37 13.83 -10.82
C ARG A 206 5.20 13.97 -9.85
N VAL A 207 5.51 13.99 -8.57
CA VAL A 207 4.53 14.17 -7.49
C VAL A 207 5.15 15.15 -6.50
N HIS A 208 4.63 16.34 -6.42
CA HIS A 208 5.23 17.35 -5.54
C HIS A 208 5.09 16.91 -4.08
N HIS A 209 6.16 17.06 -3.32
CA HIS A 209 6.18 16.60 -1.93
C HIS A 209 5.19 17.35 -1.04
N SER A 210 4.73 18.54 -1.44
CA SER A 210 3.77 19.28 -0.65
C SER A 210 2.45 18.53 -0.47
N THR A 211 2.09 17.65 -1.42
CA THR A 211 0.85 16.87 -1.26
C THR A 211 0.97 15.88 -0.11
N THR A 212 2.14 15.27 0.05
CA THR A 212 2.40 14.39 1.19
C THR A 212 2.43 15.18 2.49
N MET A 213 3.01 16.38 2.47
CA MET A 213 3.02 17.23 3.67
C MET A 213 1.62 17.61 4.10
N ARG A 214 0.73 17.91 3.14
CA ARG A 214 -0.67 18.23 3.49
C ARG A 214 -1.38 17.03 4.11
N MET A 215 -1.12 15.83 3.57
CA MET A 215 -1.71 14.62 4.15
C MET A 215 -1.16 14.38 5.56
N TYR A 216 0.14 14.57 5.74
CA TYR A 216 0.76 14.46 7.07
C TYR A 216 0.09 15.41 8.05
N GLU A 217 -0.06 16.69 7.68
CA GLU A 217 -0.63 17.69 8.56
C GLU A 217 -2.08 17.36 8.92
N ALA A 218 -2.85 16.89 7.94
CA ALA A 218 -4.25 16.52 8.20
C ALA A 218 -4.35 15.36 9.18
N LEU A 219 -3.49 14.36 9.04
CA LEU A 219 -3.48 13.22 9.96
C LEU A 219 -3.01 13.63 11.34
N GLU A 220 -1.98 14.46 11.42
CA GLU A 220 -1.46 14.93 12.68
C GLU A 220 -2.52 15.73 13.44
N GLN A 221 -3.24 16.59 12.75
CA GLN A 221 -4.32 17.37 13.35
C GLN A 221 -5.49 16.49 13.81
N ALA A 222 -5.70 15.37 13.12
CA ALA A 222 -6.74 14.42 13.52
C ALA A 222 -6.32 13.52 14.69
N GLY A 223 -5.08 13.65 15.16
CA GLY A 223 -4.59 12.84 16.27
C GLY A 223 -4.10 11.46 15.86
N VAL A 224 -3.88 11.23 14.56
CA VAL A 224 -3.40 9.95 14.06
C VAL A 224 -1.86 9.93 14.15
N PRO A 225 -1.27 8.85 14.68
CA PRO A 225 0.21 8.76 14.66
C PRO A 225 0.70 8.75 13.21
N VAL A 226 1.57 9.70 12.88
CA VAL A 226 2.09 9.80 11.50
C VAL A 226 3.53 10.27 11.53
N ASP A 227 4.39 9.56 10.79
CA ASP A 227 5.79 9.93 10.59
C ASP A 227 5.98 10.38 9.16
N LEU A 228 6.87 11.36 8.95
CA LEU A 228 7.19 11.86 7.62
C LEU A 228 8.69 12.00 7.50
N HIS A 229 9.26 11.44 6.43
CA HIS A 229 10.67 11.58 6.10
C HIS A 229 10.79 12.31 4.77
N LEU A 230 11.42 13.49 4.77
CA LEU A 230 11.71 14.24 3.55
C LEU A 230 13.21 14.15 3.27
N PHE A 231 13.53 13.77 2.04
CA PHE A 231 14.92 13.64 1.62
C PHE A 231 15.29 14.84 0.76
N ALA A 232 16.17 15.68 1.28
CA ALA A 232 16.56 16.93 0.63
C ALA A 232 17.18 16.66 -0.74
N GLY A 233 16.62 17.31 -1.77
CA GLY A 233 17.16 17.25 -3.12
C GLY A 233 16.94 15.94 -3.87
N GLU A 234 16.22 14.99 -3.28
CA GLU A 234 16.00 13.71 -3.94
C GLU A 234 14.75 13.75 -4.82
N ASP A 235 14.77 12.95 -5.89
CA ASP A 235 13.65 12.92 -6.84
C ASP A 235 12.66 11.80 -6.50
N HIS A 236 11.75 11.54 -7.43
CA HIS A 236 10.69 10.54 -7.26
C HIS A 236 11.23 9.14 -7.03
N PHE A 237 12.43 8.86 -7.51
CA PHE A 237 13.03 7.53 -7.48
C PHE A 237 14.18 7.44 -6.48
N PHE A 238 14.12 8.21 -5.40
CA PHE A 238 15.19 8.24 -4.39
C PHE A 238 15.56 6.84 -3.88
N ASP A 239 14.57 5.95 -3.81
CA ASP A 239 14.79 4.63 -3.25
C ASP A 239 15.49 3.66 -4.18
N ARG A 240 15.90 4.10 -5.36
CA ARG A 240 16.79 3.31 -6.21
C ARG A 240 18.26 3.43 -5.77
N GLU A 241 18.58 4.50 -5.06
CA GLU A 241 19.92 4.69 -4.49
C GLU A 241 20.06 3.81 -3.25
N PRO A 242 21.13 2.99 -3.16
CA PRO A 242 21.22 1.98 -2.09
C PRO A 242 21.09 2.53 -0.67
N HIS A 243 21.73 3.67 -0.37
CA HIS A 243 21.66 4.18 1.00
C HIS A 243 20.29 4.76 1.35
N PHE A 244 19.59 5.35 0.39
CA PHE A 244 18.22 5.83 0.65
C PHE A 244 17.25 4.68 0.74
N TYR A 245 17.44 3.64 -0.07
CA TYR A 245 16.66 2.44 0.02
C TYR A 245 16.82 1.80 1.41
N LYS A 246 18.05 1.71 1.90
CA LYS A 246 18.29 1.14 3.23
C LYS A 246 17.66 2.01 4.32
N ALA A 247 17.80 3.34 4.21
CA ALA A 247 17.17 4.24 5.19
C ALA A 247 15.66 4.05 5.21
N THR A 248 15.05 3.88 4.02
CA THR A 248 13.62 3.70 3.91
C THR A 248 13.17 2.39 4.56
N THR A 249 13.83 1.28 4.23
CA THR A 249 13.44 -0.02 4.79
C THR A 249 13.70 -0.10 6.29
N ASP A 250 14.80 0.51 6.77
CA ASP A 250 15.05 0.58 8.21
C ASP A 250 13.98 1.40 8.92
N SER A 251 13.56 2.51 8.34
CA SER A 251 12.52 3.36 8.92
C SER A 251 11.17 2.66 8.94
N ILE A 252 10.87 1.89 7.89
CA ILE A 252 9.63 1.09 7.89
C ILE A 252 9.67 0.10 9.05
N ALA A 253 10.80 -0.59 9.25
CA ALA A 253 10.90 -1.57 10.32
C ALA A 253 10.73 -0.91 11.70
N ILE A 254 11.32 0.28 11.89
CA ILE A 254 11.18 1.01 13.15
C ILE A 254 9.72 1.42 13.37
N PHE A 255 9.08 1.95 12.33
CA PHE A 255 7.68 2.37 12.43
C PHE A 255 6.77 1.18 12.77
N LEU A 256 6.95 0.06 12.06
CA LEU A 256 6.11 -1.11 12.30
C LEU A 256 6.35 -1.68 13.71
N SER A 257 7.59 -1.60 14.22
CA SER A 257 7.86 -2.09 15.58
C SER A 257 7.07 -1.30 16.63
N ARG A 258 6.70 -0.07 16.32
CA ARG A 258 5.93 0.77 17.26
C ARG A 258 4.43 0.52 17.15
N TYR A 259 3.92 0.29 15.95
CA TYR A 259 2.46 0.26 15.74
C TYR A 259 1.93 -1.10 15.30
N VAL A 260 2.78 -1.94 14.73
CA VAL A 260 2.38 -3.27 14.23
C VAL A 260 3.51 -4.25 14.59
N PRO A 261 3.79 -4.43 15.88
CA PRO A 261 4.99 -5.18 16.29
C PRO A 261 4.89 -6.66 15.99
N LEU A 262 6.05 -7.25 15.70
CA LEU A 262 6.19 -8.70 15.68
C LEU A 262 5.95 -9.18 17.10
N ARG A 263 5.02 -10.11 17.26
CA ARG A 263 4.73 -10.66 18.58
C ARG A 263 5.80 -11.69 18.95
N GLU A 264 6.24 -11.64 20.18
CA GLU A 264 7.14 -12.65 20.69
C GLU A 264 6.41 -14.00 20.71
N PRO A 265 7.09 -15.09 20.38
CA PRO A 265 6.44 -16.39 20.52
C PRO A 265 5.98 -16.57 21.96
N VAL A 266 4.75 -17.05 22.14
CA VAL A 266 4.26 -17.33 23.48
C VAL A 266 5.14 -18.44 24.06
N ALA A 267 5.75 -18.19 25.20
CA ALA A 267 6.60 -19.18 25.84
C ALA A 267 5.76 -20.42 26.14
N ALA A 268 6.27 -21.59 25.69
CA ALA A 268 5.57 -22.84 26.00
C ALA A 268 5.62 -23.05 27.49
N UNK A 269 4.65 -23.06 27.83
CA UNK A 269 4.53 -22.99 29.16
C UNK A 269 4.58 -23.96 29.88
#